data_a9e24acf8cc44707d3468717bf23b4ec
#
_entry.id   a9e24acf8cc44707d3468717bf23b4ec
#
_cell.length_a   1.000
_cell.length_b   1.000
_cell.length_c   1.000
_cell.angle_alpha   90.00
_cell.angle_beta   90.00
_cell.angle_gamma   90.00
#
_symmetry.space_group_name_H-M   'P 1'
#
loop_
_entity.id
_entity.type
_entity.pdbx_description
1 polymer ?
#
loop_
_entity_poly.entity_id
_entity_poly.type
_entity_poly.pdbx_seq_one_letter_code
_entity_poly.pdbx_strand_id
1 'polypeptide(L)'
;VMKRAGRFHFDTERIFAVGDSAGAHLLGLYAGICTNPVSAAKYDFTVPEGFALTAIALNCGVYRITKEDADEMTMQIMKELLPEGGTEEELEQINVLNGITDVYPPVFCMTSVGDFLKAQAPALVQKLMDNNVPFVYRVFGDKVNKLGHVFHCDIKTIDAAQCNDAECDFFREFCF
;
A
#
# COMPACT_ATOMS: atom_id res chain seq x y z
N VAL A 1 -14.75 12.17 0.01
CA VAL A 1 -14.19 12.84 -1.17
C VAL A 1 -15.31 13.03 -2.20
N MET A 2 -15.80 11.97 -2.87
CA MET A 2 -16.76 12.03 -3.99
C MET A 2 -17.97 12.92 -3.72
N LYS A 3 -18.72 12.69 -2.61
CA LYS A 3 -19.90 13.50 -2.23
C LYS A 3 -19.64 14.99 -2.06
N ARG A 4 -18.39 15.41 -1.88
CA ARG A 4 -18.01 16.82 -1.63
C ARG A 4 -17.14 17.39 -2.75
N ALA A 5 -16.87 16.65 -3.81
CA ALA A 5 -15.97 17.04 -4.88
C ALA A 5 -16.36 18.38 -5.52
N GLY A 6 -17.63 18.56 -5.86
CA GLY A 6 -18.12 19.83 -6.42
C GLY A 6 -18.00 21.01 -5.46
N ARG A 7 -18.12 20.80 -4.14
CA ARG A 7 -17.99 21.88 -3.14
C ARG A 7 -16.55 22.37 -3.00
N PHE A 8 -15.57 21.45 -3.13
CA PHE A 8 -14.15 21.76 -2.92
C PHE A 8 -13.35 21.77 -4.21
N HIS A 9 -14.03 21.60 -5.36
CA HIS A 9 -13.40 21.54 -6.69
C HIS A 9 -12.31 20.47 -6.82
N PHE A 10 -12.54 19.30 -6.20
CA PHE A 10 -11.63 18.16 -6.35
C PHE A 10 -11.75 17.57 -7.75
N ASP A 11 -10.60 17.24 -8.32
CA ASP A 11 -10.52 16.42 -9.53
C ASP A 11 -10.82 14.96 -9.16
N THR A 12 -11.97 14.47 -9.58
CA THR A 12 -12.41 13.09 -9.31
C THR A 12 -11.93 12.07 -10.34
N GLU A 13 -11.31 12.54 -11.42
CA GLU A 13 -10.73 11.67 -12.45
C GLU A 13 -9.26 11.33 -12.18
N ARG A 14 -8.62 12.10 -11.28
CA ARG A 14 -7.21 11.92 -10.91
C ARG A 14 -7.05 11.87 -9.40
N ILE A 15 -7.28 10.68 -8.85
CA ILE A 15 -7.19 10.43 -7.40
C ILE A 15 -5.96 9.58 -7.13
N PHE A 16 -5.03 10.15 -6.38
CA PHE A 16 -3.84 9.48 -5.87
C PHE A 16 -3.99 9.21 -4.38
N ALA A 17 -3.41 8.12 -3.90
CA ALA A 17 -3.42 7.81 -2.49
C ALA A 17 -2.05 7.30 -2.02
N VAL A 18 -1.69 7.66 -0.79
CA VAL A 18 -0.43 7.28 -0.14
C VAL A 18 -0.75 6.58 1.17
N GLY A 19 -0.03 5.53 1.47
CA GLY A 19 -0.12 4.83 2.74
C GLY A 19 1.25 4.38 3.24
N ASP A 20 1.46 4.52 4.55
CA ASP A 20 2.70 4.15 5.23
C ASP A 20 2.45 3.02 6.22
N SER A 21 3.33 2.01 6.28
CA SER A 21 3.23 0.92 7.25
C SER A 21 1.86 0.22 7.21
N ALA A 22 1.09 0.24 8.29
CA ALA A 22 -0.29 -0.23 8.32
C ALA A 22 -1.22 0.52 7.34
N GLY A 23 -0.95 1.82 7.07
CA GLY A 23 -1.65 2.60 6.06
C GLY A 23 -1.40 2.08 4.64
N ALA A 24 -0.18 1.60 4.34
CA ALA A 24 0.12 0.93 3.07
C ALA A 24 -0.64 -0.41 2.95
N HIS A 25 -0.77 -1.16 4.04
CA HIS A 25 -1.59 -2.36 4.08
C HIS A 25 -3.05 -2.05 3.74
N LEU A 26 -3.65 -1.11 4.48
CA LEU A 26 -5.06 -0.73 4.27
C LEU A 26 -5.30 -0.18 2.87
N LEU A 27 -4.39 0.64 2.35
CA LEU A 27 -4.49 1.17 0.99
C LEU A 27 -4.36 0.07 -0.06
N GLY A 28 -3.44 -0.86 0.12
CA GLY A 28 -3.28 -2.01 -0.76
C GLY A 28 -4.52 -2.90 -0.81
N LEU A 29 -5.12 -3.20 0.35
CA LEU A 29 -6.41 -3.91 0.41
C LEU A 29 -7.53 -3.14 -0.29
N TYR A 30 -7.64 -1.84 -0.01
CA TYR A 30 -8.68 -0.99 -0.60
C TYR A 30 -8.54 -0.88 -2.12
N ALA A 31 -7.32 -0.77 -2.63
CA ALA A 31 -7.08 -0.79 -4.07
C ALA A 31 -7.55 -2.11 -4.72
N GLY A 32 -7.29 -3.23 -4.06
CA GLY A 32 -7.82 -4.53 -4.47
C GLY A 32 -9.36 -4.58 -4.45
N ILE A 33 -10.00 -4.01 -3.42
CA ILE A 33 -11.46 -3.92 -3.35
C ILE A 33 -12.03 -3.04 -4.47
N CYS A 34 -11.34 -1.95 -4.83
CA CYS A 34 -11.78 -1.07 -5.91
C CYS A 34 -11.72 -1.72 -7.30
N THR A 35 -10.83 -2.68 -7.51
CA THR A 35 -10.51 -3.20 -8.85
C THR A 35 -10.84 -4.69 -9.04
N ASN A 36 -11.02 -5.44 -7.97
CA ASN A 36 -11.27 -6.89 -8.02
C ASN A 36 -12.61 -7.22 -7.33
N PRO A 37 -13.65 -7.61 -8.09
CA PRO A 37 -14.95 -7.98 -7.54
C PRO A 37 -14.89 -9.13 -6.52
N VAL A 38 -13.94 -10.07 -6.67
CA VAL A 38 -13.76 -11.17 -5.71
C VAL A 38 -13.25 -10.65 -4.37
N SER A 39 -12.37 -9.66 -4.39
CA SER A 39 -11.92 -8.98 -3.17
C SER A 39 -13.04 -8.15 -2.56
N ALA A 40 -13.78 -7.39 -3.38
CA ALA A 40 -14.90 -6.57 -2.91
C ALA A 40 -15.99 -7.39 -2.22
N ALA A 41 -16.30 -8.58 -2.72
CA ALA A 41 -17.33 -9.47 -2.16
C ALA A 41 -17.03 -9.99 -0.75
N LYS A 42 -15.80 -9.82 -0.25
CA LYS A 42 -15.41 -10.21 1.11
C LYS A 42 -15.75 -9.19 2.19
N TYR A 43 -16.28 -8.01 1.82
CA TYR A 43 -16.51 -6.88 2.72
C TYR A 43 -17.92 -6.33 2.60
N ASP A 44 -18.49 -5.86 3.72
CA ASP A 44 -19.85 -5.33 3.84
C ASP A 44 -20.00 -3.85 3.46
N PHE A 45 -19.14 -3.35 2.56
CA PHE A 45 -19.26 -1.98 2.07
C PHE A 45 -19.07 -1.93 0.55
N THR A 46 -19.56 -0.87 -0.06
CA THR A 46 -19.42 -0.62 -1.49
C THR A 46 -18.52 0.57 -1.77
N VAL A 47 -17.67 0.43 -2.77
CA VAL A 47 -16.89 1.56 -3.30
C VAL A 47 -17.86 2.62 -3.84
N PRO A 48 -17.66 3.92 -3.54
CA PRO A 48 -18.51 4.98 -4.09
C PRO A 48 -18.51 4.97 -5.62
N GLU A 49 -19.70 5.19 -6.21
CA GLU A 49 -19.84 5.29 -7.66
C GLU A 49 -18.90 6.35 -8.23
N GLY A 50 -18.23 6.03 -9.32
CA GLY A 50 -17.27 6.91 -9.99
C GLY A 50 -15.93 7.10 -9.26
N PHE A 51 -15.68 6.39 -8.15
CA PHE A 51 -14.39 6.43 -7.48
C PHE A 51 -13.42 5.44 -8.12
N ALA A 52 -12.27 5.94 -8.56
CA ALA A 52 -11.15 5.12 -9.01
C ALA A 52 -9.82 5.72 -8.52
N LEU A 53 -8.87 4.85 -8.20
CA LEU A 53 -7.51 5.25 -7.88
C LEU A 53 -6.68 5.30 -9.17
N THR A 54 -6.10 6.46 -9.47
CA THR A 54 -5.25 6.66 -10.64
C THR A 54 -3.88 6.00 -10.46
N ALA A 55 -3.27 6.17 -9.29
CA ALA A 55 -2.06 5.48 -8.86
C ALA A 55 -1.97 5.56 -7.32
N ILE A 56 -1.17 4.68 -6.72
CA ILE A 56 -0.98 4.60 -5.27
C ILE A 56 0.49 4.53 -4.88
N ALA A 57 0.82 5.01 -3.69
CA ALA A 57 2.13 4.79 -3.07
C ALA A 57 1.99 3.93 -1.80
N LEU A 58 2.77 2.88 -1.72
CA LEU A 58 2.80 1.90 -0.65
C LEU A 58 4.18 1.93 0.01
N ASN A 59 4.30 2.65 1.11
CA ASN A 59 5.55 2.99 1.76
C ASN A 59 5.82 2.14 2.99
N CYS A 60 6.95 1.42 3.05
CA CYS A 60 7.35 0.59 4.20
C CYS A 60 6.20 -0.33 4.68
N GLY A 61 5.43 -0.90 3.75
CA GLY A 61 4.20 -1.60 4.07
C GLY A 61 4.39 -3.05 4.51
N VAL A 62 3.37 -3.59 5.16
CA VAL A 62 3.14 -5.02 5.32
C VAL A 62 2.08 -5.44 4.32
N TYR A 63 2.31 -6.52 3.58
CA TYR A 63 1.40 -6.91 2.49
C TYR A 63 0.80 -8.30 2.67
N ARG A 64 1.48 -9.13 3.44
CA ARG A 64 1.01 -10.46 3.81
C ARG A 64 1.44 -10.77 5.25
N ILE A 65 0.52 -11.29 6.03
CA ILE A 65 0.78 -11.77 7.40
C ILE A 65 0.40 -13.25 7.43
N THR A 66 1.32 -14.11 7.87
CA THR A 66 1.07 -15.53 8.13
C THR A 66 1.48 -15.86 9.56
N LYS A 67 0.93 -16.94 10.11
CA LYS A 67 1.28 -17.40 11.46
C LYS A 67 2.73 -17.84 11.58
N GLU A 68 3.32 -18.30 10.46
CA GLU A 68 4.69 -18.78 10.41
C GLU A 68 5.71 -17.63 10.39
N ASP A 69 5.38 -16.52 9.72
CA ASP A 69 6.32 -15.42 9.48
C ASP A 69 6.12 -14.24 10.47
N ALA A 70 4.96 -14.16 11.12
CA ALA A 70 4.63 -13.08 12.02
C ALA A 70 5.31 -13.26 13.39
N ASP A 71 5.87 -12.18 13.91
CA ASP A 71 6.34 -12.13 15.28
C ASP A 71 5.17 -12.06 16.30
N GLU A 72 5.49 -12.27 17.57
CA GLU A 72 4.51 -12.29 18.66
C GLU A 72 3.70 -10.98 18.75
N MET A 73 4.36 -9.83 18.53
CA MET A 73 3.71 -8.52 18.56
C MET A 73 2.72 -8.38 17.38
N THR A 74 3.09 -8.77 16.20
CA THR A 74 2.22 -8.76 15.01
C THR A 74 0.99 -9.65 15.24
N MET A 75 1.18 -10.86 15.77
CA MET A 75 0.05 -11.77 16.07
C MET A 75 -0.84 -11.23 17.17
N GLN A 76 -0.30 -10.55 18.18
CA GLN A 76 -1.09 -9.90 19.21
C GLN A 76 -1.95 -8.76 18.62
N ILE A 77 -1.38 -7.95 17.70
CA ILE A 77 -2.15 -6.92 17.00
C ILE A 77 -3.28 -7.54 16.19
N MET A 78 -3.01 -8.63 15.43
CA MET A 78 -4.04 -9.32 14.64
C MET A 78 -5.15 -9.89 15.53
N LYS A 79 -4.79 -10.42 16.69
CA LYS A 79 -5.76 -10.93 17.67
C LYS A 79 -6.71 -9.86 18.21
N GLU A 80 -6.23 -8.63 18.34
CA GLU A 80 -7.04 -7.51 18.84
C GLU A 80 -7.82 -6.81 17.73
N LEU A 81 -7.29 -6.82 16.49
CA LEU A 81 -7.86 -6.13 15.34
C LEU A 81 -8.93 -6.95 14.62
N LEU A 82 -8.73 -8.27 14.53
CA LEU A 82 -9.57 -9.14 13.72
C LEU A 82 -10.65 -9.83 14.58
N PRO A 83 -11.89 -9.97 14.07
CA PRO A 83 -13.04 -10.48 14.83
C PRO A 83 -12.84 -11.85 15.47
N GLU A 84 -12.18 -12.77 14.77
CA GLU A 84 -11.93 -14.15 15.23
C GLU A 84 -10.50 -14.32 15.78
N GLY A 85 -9.78 -13.20 16.00
CA GLY A 85 -8.47 -13.17 16.65
C GLY A 85 -7.30 -13.60 15.77
N GLY A 86 -7.38 -13.47 14.47
CA GLY A 86 -6.31 -13.77 13.52
C GLY A 86 -6.29 -15.24 13.11
N THR A 87 -7.43 -15.77 12.72
CA THR A 87 -7.52 -17.09 12.07
C THR A 87 -6.82 -17.08 10.71
N GLU A 88 -6.54 -18.25 10.14
CA GLU A 88 -5.91 -18.33 8.82
C GLU A 88 -6.80 -17.71 7.74
N GLU A 89 -8.12 -17.90 7.83
CA GLU A 89 -9.10 -17.32 6.94
C GLU A 89 -9.11 -15.80 7.01
N GLU A 90 -9.01 -15.22 8.21
CA GLU A 90 -8.94 -13.77 8.40
C GLU A 90 -7.61 -13.20 7.87
N LEU A 91 -6.48 -13.86 8.17
CA LEU A 91 -5.17 -13.45 7.65
C LEU A 91 -5.12 -13.53 6.12
N GLU A 92 -5.77 -14.53 5.52
CA GLU A 92 -5.87 -14.65 4.07
C GLU A 92 -6.86 -13.61 3.48
N GLN A 93 -7.89 -13.22 4.22
CA GLN A 93 -8.79 -12.15 3.80
C GLN A 93 -8.08 -10.80 3.72
N ILE A 94 -7.19 -10.51 4.66
CA ILE A 94 -6.40 -9.26 4.69
C ILE A 94 -5.08 -9.34 3.90
N ASN A 95 -4.83 -10.40 3.15
CA ASN A 95 -3.66 -10.55 2.29
C ASN A 95 -3.79 -9.65 1.05
N VAL A 96 -3.02 -8.56 1.02
CA VAL A 96 -3.01 -7.57 -0.08
C VAL A 96 -2.76 -8.22 -1.44
N LEU A 97 -1.88 -9.24 -1.47
CA LEU A 97 -1.46 -9.88 -2.72
C LEU A 97 -2.61 -10.56 -3.45
N ASN A 98 -3.66 -10.99 -2.74
CA ASN A 98 -4.84 -11.63 -3.33
C ASN A 98 -5.74 -10.66 -4.10
N GLY A 99 -5.66 -9.37 -3.78
CA GLY A 99 -6.43 -8.32 -4.46
C GLY A 99 -5.82 -7.88 -5.79
N ILE A 100 -4.54 -8.20 -6.04
CA ILE A 100 -3.79 -7.70 -7.20
C ILE A 100 -4.13 -8.51 -8.44
N THR A 101 -4.67 -7.80 -9.45
CA THR A 101 -4.97 -8.27 -10.80
C THR A 101 -4.35 -7.33 -11.84
N ASP A 102 -4.52 -7.61 -13.11
CA ASP A 102 -4.04 -6.78 -14.23
C ASP A 102 -4.67 -5.37 -14.32
N VAL A 103 -5.78 -5.16 -13.61
CA VAL A 103 -6.46 -3.84 -13.49
C VAL A 103 -6.18 -3.14 -12.16
N TYR A 104 -5.23 -3.62 -11.37
CA TYR A 104 -4.79 -2.95 -10.15
C TYR A 104 -4.11 -1.61 -10.49
N PRO A 105 -4.27 -0.54 -9.68
CA PRO A 105 -3.66 0.75 -10.01
C PRO A 105 -2.13 0.68 -10.03
N PRO A 106 -1.47 1.53 -10.83
CA PRO A 106 -0.01 1.68 -10.79
C PRO A 106 0.51 1.96 -9.38
N VAL A 107 1.65 1.37 -9.02
CA VAL A 107 2.19 1.38 -7.65
C VAL A 107 3.57 1.99 -7.57
N PHE A 108 3.75 3.02 -6.73
CA PHE A 108 5.05 3.34 -6.16
C PHE A 108 5.22 2.53 -4.88
N CYS A 109 6.23 1.67 -4.82
CA CYS A 109 6.56 0.88 -3.63
C CYS A 109 7.94 1.27 -3.13
N MET A 110 8.07 1.64 -1.87
CA MET A 110 9.36 1.91 -1.29
C MET A 110 9.54 1.26 0.08
N THR A 111 10.79 0.97 0.40
CA THR A 111 11.26 0.55 1.73
C THR A 111 12.66 1.11 1.96
N SER A 112 13.26 0.81 3.10
CA SER A 112 14.63 1.21 3.40
C SER A 112 15.46 0.06 3.95
N VAL A 113 16.78 0.23 3.92
CA VAL A 113 17.73 -0.82 4.35
C VAL A 113 17.53 -1.18 5.83
N GLY A 114 17.16 -0.21 6.68
CA GLY A 114 16.90 -0.40 8.10
C GLY A 114 15.43 -0.65 8.46
N ASP A 115 14.55 -0.77 7.49
CA ASP A 115 13.14 -1.06 7.72
C ASP A 115 12.96 -2.53 8.16
N PHE A 116 12.26 -2.76 9.27
CA PHE A 116 11.96 -4.10 9.76
C PHE A 116 10.93 -4.83 8.89
N LEU A 117 10.12 -4.11 8.12
CA LEU A 117 9.16 -4.67 7.16
C LEU A 117 9.72 -4.84 5.75
N LYS A 118 10.99 -4.52 5.50
CA LYS A 118 11.57 -4.55 4.14
C LYS A 118 11.43 -5.90 3.42
N ALA A 119 11.34 -7.01 4.16
CA ALA A 119 11.15 -8.33 3.60
C ALA A 119 9.77 -8.53 2.94
N GLN A 120 8.83 -7.64 3.18
CA GLN A 120 7.48 -7.69 2.58
C GLN A 120 7.46 -7.21 1.12
N ALA A 121 8.30 -6.24 0.76
CA ALA A 121 8.28 -5.61 -0.56
C ALA A 121 8.57 -6.55 -1.74
N PRO A 122 9.51 -7.53 -1.68
CA PRO A 122 9.75 -8.45 -2.79
C PRO A 122 8.53 -9.25 -3.23
N ALA A 123 7.71 -9.72 -2.28
CA ALA A 123 6.49 -10.48 -2.61
C ALA A 123 5.44 -9.60 -3.31
N LEU A 124 5.29 -8.35 -2.88
CA LEU A 124 4.44 -7.37 -3.56
C LEU A 124 4.93 -7.12 -4.98
N VAL A 125 6.22 -6.80 -5.14
CA VAL A 125 6.83 -6.51 -6.46
C VAL A 125 6.64 -7.69 -7.42
N GLN A 126 6.92 -8.92 -6.95
CA GLN A 126 6.71 -10.12 -7.78
C GLN A 126 5.24 -10.24 -8.22
N LYS A 127 4.29 -10.00 -7.31
CA LYS A 127 2.87 -10.08 -7.63
C LYS A 127 2.43 -9.02 -8.64
N LEU A 128 2.96 -7.80 -8.55
CA LEU A 128 2.73 -6.74 -9.53
C LEU A 128 3.27 -7.11 -10.91
N MET A 129 4.50 -7.66 -10.96
CA MET A 129 5.11 -8.16 -12.21
C MET A 129 4.26 -9.27 -12.86
N ASP A 130 3.84 -10.27 -12.08
CA ASP A 130 3.06 -11.41 -12.57
C ASP A 130 1.71 -10.99 -13.17
N ASN A 131 1.18 -9.83 -12.74
CA ASN A 131 -0.09 -9.29 -13.23
C ASN A 131 0.10 -8.10 -14.21
N ASN A 132 1.32 -7.82 -14.66
CA ASN A 132 1.64 -6.71 -15.57
C ASN A 132 1.17 -5.33 -15.06
N VAL A 133 1.09 -5.13 -13.74
CA VAL A 133 0.78 -3.84 -13.13
C VAL A 133 1.99 -2.93 -13.22
N PRO A 134 1.88 -1.69 -13.73
CA PRO A 134 3.00 -0.75 -13.73
C PRO A 134 3.45 -0.41 -12.30
N PHE A 135 4.75 -0.43 -12.04
CA PHE A 135 5.26 -0.06 -10.72
C PHE A 135 6.66 0.55 -10.76
N VAL A 136 6.98 1.31 -9.73
CA VAL A 136 8.33 1.72 -9.36
C VAL A 136 8.65 1.13 -7.99
N TYR A 137 9.77 0.43 -7.88
CA TYR A 137 10.26 -0.08 -6.59
C TYR A 137 11.58 0.57 -6.22
N ARG A 138 11.66 1.15 -5.02
CA ARG A 138 12.86 1.79 -4.49
C ARG A 138 13.21 1.31 -3.11
N VAL A 139 14.52 1.11 -2.88
CA VAL A 139 15.09 0.84 -1.57
C VAL A 139 16.02 1.99 -1.22
N PHE A 140 15.75 2.67 -0.12
CA PHE A 140 16.52 3.83 0.33
C PHE A 140 17.51 3.45 1.43
N GLY A 141 18.59 4.25 1.51
CA GLY A 141 19.67 4.01 2.44
C GLY A 141 20.69 2.98 1.95
N ASP A 142 21.74 2.78 2.74
CA ASP A 142 22.81 1.83 2.47
C ASP A 142 23.36 1.22 3.77
N LYS A 143 24.52 0.54 3.69
CA LYS A 143 25.16 -0.07 4.85
C LYS A 143 25.65 0.94 5.91
N VAL A 144 25.95 2.16 5.48
CA VAL A 144 26.46 3.26 6.34
C VAL A 144 25.29 4.09 6.85
N ASN A 145 24.40 4.50 5.96
CA ASN A 145 23.19 5.27 6.28
C ASN A 145 21.97 4.35 6.27
N LYS A 146 21.75 3.66 7.37
CA LYS A 146 20.61 2.76 7.55
C LYS A 146 19.36 3.56 7.92
N LEU A 147 18.63 4.02 6.90
CA LEU A 147 17.33 4.66 7.10
C LEU A 147 16.35 3.66 7.73
N GLY A 148 15.63 4.09 8.74
CA GLY A 148 14.68 3.26 9.48
C GLY A 148 13.29 3.18 8.84
N HIS A 149 12.38 2.50 9.53
CA HIS A 149 10.98 2.39 9.13
C HIS A 149 10.34 3.79 9.00
N VAL A 150 9.60 4.01 7.93
CA VAL A 150 8.92 5.28 7.57
C VAL A 150 9.80 6.55 7.67
N PHE A 151 11.09 6.44 7.37
CA PHE A 151 12.05 7.54 7.44
C PHE A 151 11.61 8.80 6.67
N HIS A 152 10.86 8.63 5.59
CA HIS A 152 10.37 9.70 4.72
C HIS A 152 9.36 10.64 5.41
N CYS A 153 8.81 10.23 6.56
CA CYS A 153 7.97 11.10 7.39
C CYS A 153 8.77 12.17 8.14
N ASP A 154 10.08 12.00 8.33
CA ASP A 154 10.94 13.07 8.84
C ASP A 154 11.35 14.05 7.71
N ILE A 155 10.40 14.86 7.29
CA ILE A 155 10.54 15.81 6.16
C ILE A 155 11.68 16.82 6.29
N LYS A 156 12.39 16.86 7.42
CA LYS A 156 13.55 17.75 7.63
C LYS A 156 14.84 17.15 7.10
N THR A 157 14.86 15.88 6.76
CA THR A 157 16.04 15.17 6.25
C THR A 157 16.10 15.22 4.72
N ILE A 158 17.32 15.20 4.18
CA ILE A 158 17.55 15.14 2.72
C ILE A 158 17.01 13.82 2.15
N ASP A 159 17.23 12.72 2.85
CA ASP A 159 16.77 11.40 2.43
C ASP A 159 15.23 11.34 2.31
N ALA A 160 14.52 11.96 3.26
CA ALA A 160 13.06 12.04 3.20
C ALA A 160 12.60 12.90 2.02
N ALA A 161 13.24 14.06 1.78
CA ALA A 161 12.93 14.92 0.64
C ALA A 161 13.11 14.16 -0.68
N GLN A 162 14.23 13.45 -0.86
CA GLN A 162 14.50 12.66 -2.06
C GLN A 162 13.47 11.54 -2.27
N CYS A 163 13.02 10.89 -1.18
CA CYS A 163 12.00 9.87 -1.25
C CYS A 163 10.65 10.45 -1.67
N ASN A 164 10.22 11.53 -1.01
CA ASN A 164 8.95 12.17 -1.27
C ASN A 164 8.91 12.82 -2.67
N ASP A 165 10.04 13.39 -3.14
CA ASP A 165 10.14 13.89 -4.51
C ASP A 165 10.00 12.76 -5.54
N ALA A 166 10.64 11.61 -5.30
CA ALA A 166 10.53 10.46 -6.21
C ALA A 166 9.09 9.90 -6.27
N GLU A 167 8.37 9.92 -5.15
CA GLU A 167 6.95 9.55 -5.11
C GLU A 167 6.08 10.55 -5.89
N CYS A 168 6.33 11.85 -5.68
CA CYS A 168 5.64 12.91 -6.42
C CYS A 168 5.92 12.83 -7.93
N ASP A 169 7.15 12.53 -8.32
CA ASP A 169 7.52 12.36 -9.74
C ASP A 169 6.80 11.18 -10.36
N PHE A 170 6.68 10.05 -9.65
CA PHE A 170 5.88 8.93 -10.09
C PHE A 170 4.41 9.33 -10.33
N PHE A 171 3.77 10.04 -9.41
CA PHE A 171 2.39 10.47 -9.60
C PHE A 171 2.22 11.44 -10.77
N ARG A 172 3.22 12.29 -11.06
CA ARG A 172 3.18 13.23 -12.20
C ARG A 172 3.08 12.50 -13.54
N GLU A 173 3.58 11.27 -13.66
CA GLU A 173 3.47 10.48 -14.88
C GLU A 173 2.01 10.17 -15.27
N PHE A 174 1.08 10.26 -14.32
CA PHE A 174 -0.36 10.00 -14.49
C PHE A 174 -1.23 11.26 -14.44
N CYS A 175 -0.63 12.45 -14.52
CA CYS A 175 -1.35 13.72 -14.49
C CYS A 175 -1.81 14.23 -15.87
N PHE A 176 -1.50 13.52 -16.95
CA PHE A 176 -1.75 13.99 -18.32
C PHE A 176 -2.80 13.15 -19.06
#